data_bae4d1ebb8ea0c35d71e9f7b4635a299
#
_entry.id   bae4d1ebb8ea0c35d71e9f7b4635a299
#
_cell.length_a   1.000
_cell.length_b   1.000
_cell.length_c   1.000
_cell.angle_alpha   90.00
_cell.angle_beta   90.00
_cell.angle_gamma   90.00
#
_symmetry.space_group_name_H-M   'P 1'
#
loop_
_entity.id
_entity.type
_entity.pdbx_description
1 polymer ?
#
loop_
_entity_poly.entity_id
_entity_poly.type
_entity_poly.pdbx_seq_one_letter_code
_entity_poly.pdbx_strand_id
1 'polypeptide(L)'
;MKLKNRVIIFLSSFLIFTSLLICSAGAVIGIQEEINQFPGFSGVLIKDLNTQEVLFSHNEDKLFTPASLTKIFTLLAALETLGKEYTYPTSFYFSSTAPGEVNGNLYVAGSGDPTQSLEVIRKIADTLVQKCNIKHISGDIVLDNSKFLPEEFLGRGWMWDDKNPLIGALTVMGYEVKEKQNSYLKTMPLLWGNFFSQELSKKGLKIDGSIRIGKTQEGLKVKYIYYSDTLDKILAYMMKKSDNQTAENIFRTLVPEDNPDGVSTIARAIASLEEVIDTTLSLKWGKDYILVDGCGLSEYNLMTPAHLIKAISYLYQKYDFKILDYFASTKESGTLRERLPFQVWGKTGTLSSASAMAGLLQTKNKRWVVFCLMENNFISIEDENDPKIFENRIIEYIYENL
;
A
#
# COMPACT_ATOMS: atom_id res chain seq x y z
N MET A 1 23.97 13.97 57.68
CA MET A 1 24.25 13.46 56.32
C MET A 1 22.99 12.97 55.57
N LYS A 2 22.05 12.26 56.19
CA LYS A 2 20.83 11.74 55.49
C LYS A 2 19.81 12.79 55.05
N LEU A 3 19.75 13.98 55.65
CA LEU A 3 18.80 15.03 55.26
C LEU A 3 19.25 15.82 53.99
N LYS A 4 20.58 16.07 53.89
CA LYS A 4 21.14 16.75 52.70
C LYS A 4 20.95 15.96 51.39
N ASN A 5 21.08 14.63 51.44
CA ASN A 5 20.90 13.79 50.26
C ASN A 5 19.42 13.71 49.79
N ARG A 6 18.46 13.80 50.71
CA ARG A 6 17.03 13.84 50.33
C ARG A 6 16.62 15.17 49.70
N VAL A 7 17.17 16.28 50.14
CA VAL A 7 16.91 17.61 49.54
C VAL A 7 17.53 17.73 48.16
N ILE A 8 18.74 17.19 47.96
CA ILE A 8 19.40 17.20 46.63
C ILE A 8 18.65 16.32 45.64
N ILE A 9 18.15 15.15 46.04
CA ILE A 9 17.33 14.28 45.19
C ILE A 9 15.99 14.95 44.86
N PHE A 10 15.36 15.64 45.76
CA PHE A 10 14.11 16.37 45.56
C PHE A 10 14.28 17.58 44.61
N LEU A 11 15.37 18.34 44.79
CA LEU A 11 15.71 19.47 43.93
C LEU A 11 16.11 19.01 42.51
N SER A 12 16.85 17.92 42.36
CA SER A 12 17.18 17.36 41.05
C SER A 12 15.96 16.80 40.33
N SER A 13 15.05 16.12 41.02
CA SER A 13 13.80 15.63 40.45
C SER A 13 12.86 16.78 40.04
N PHE A 14 12.80 17.85 40.85
CA PHE A 14 12.01 19.03 40.54
C PHE A 14 12.57 19.81 39.34
N LEU A 15 13.89 19.96 39.23
CA LEU A 15 14.56 20.58 38.09
C LEU A 15 14.39 19.76 36.81
N ILE A 16 14.44 18.44 36.87
CA ILE A 16 14.20 17.56 35.71
C ILE A 16 12.72 17.65 35.28
N PHE A 17 11.79 17.67 36.23
CA PHE A 17 10.37 17.78 35.95
C PHE A 17 9.99 19.15 35.37
N THR A 18 10.57 20.24 35.86
CA THR A 18 10.38 21.58 35.28
C THR A 18 11.02 21.75 33.89
N SER A 19 12.19 21.15 33.64
CA SER A 19 12.81 21.19 32.32
C SER A 19 12.02 20.39 31.26
N LEU A 20 11.45 19.25 31.65
CA LEU A 20 10.55 18.47 30.79
C LEU A 20 9.24 19.23 30.44
N LEU A 21 8.65 19.91 31.43
CA LEU A 21 7.46 20.75 31.21
C LEU A 21 7.73 21.96 30.31
N ILE A 22 8.89 22.59 30.42
CA ILE A 22 9.29 23.72 29.59
C ILE A 22 9.58 23.25 28.15
N CYS A 23 10.23 22.10 28.00
CA CYS A 23 10.55 21.54 26.68
C CYS A 23 9.28 21.13 25.92
N SER A 24 8.33 20.47 26.57
CA SER A 24 7.04 20.10 25.96
C SER A 24 6.18 21.33 25.61
N ALA A 25 6.20 22.38 26.45
CA ALA A 25 5.51 23.63 26.15
C ALA A 25 6.11 24.35 24.92
N GLY A 26 7.43 24.29 24.75
CA GLY A 26 8.13 24.85 23.60
C GLY A 26 7.76 24.14 22.30
N ALA A 27 7.65 22.80 22.31
CA ALA A 27 7.21 22.01 21.16
C ALA A 27 5.78 22.36 20.74
N VAL A 28 4.87 22.42 21.70
CA VAL A 28 3.45 22.77 21.46
C VAL A 28 3.32 24.14 20.81
N ILE A 29 4.06 25.15 21.31
CA ILE A 29 4.05 26.51 20.77
C ILE A 29 4.60 26.52 19.34
N GLY A 30 5.76 25.89 19.08
CA GLY A 30 6.37 25.87 17.75
C GLY A 30 5.51 25.15 16.72
N ILE A 31 4.91 24.00 17.06
CA ILE A 31 3.98 23.29 16.16
C ILE A 31 2.76 24.17 15.84
N GLN A 32 2.20 24.85 16.86
CA GLN A 32 1.05 25.72 16.65
C GLN A 32 1.38 26.94 15.77
N GLU A 33 2.59 27.49 15.88
CA GLU A 33 3.05 28.60 15.03
C GLU A 33 3.18 28.16 13.56
N GLU A 34 3.74 26.98 13.27
CA GLU A 34 3.81 26.42 11.92
C GLU A 34 2.39 26.22 11.34
N ILE A 35 1.46 25.66 12.14
CA ILE A 35 0.06 25.48 11.73
C ILE A 35 -0.59 26.79 11.37
N ASN A 36 -0.39 27.84 12.18
CA ASN A 36 -0.98 29.15 11.95
C ASN A 36 -0.44 29.86 10.69
N GLN A 37 0.77 29.51 10.26
CA GLN A 37 1.39 30.06 9.05
C GLN A 37 1.09 29.24 7.80
N PHE A 38 0.63 27.98 7.94
CA PHE A 38 0.33 27.14 6.79
C PHE A 38 -0.91 27.65 6.03
N PRO A 39 -0.83 27.89 4.71
CA PRO A 39 -1.90 28.52 3.93
C PRO A 39 -3.03 27.57 3.51
N GLY A 40 -3.15 26.42 4.14
CA GLY A 40 -4.14 25.38 3.84
C GLY A 40 -4.90 24.94 5.09
N PHE A 41 -5.60 23.82 4.94
CA PHE A 41 -6.30 23.17 6.04
C PHE A 41 -5.41 22.01 6.55
N SER A 42 -5.02 22.04 7.80
CA SER A 42 -4.14 21.05 8.42
C SER A 42 -4.79 20.30 9.58
N GLY A 43 -4.44 19.02 9.70
CA GLY A 43 -4.78 18.15 10.80
C GLY A 43 -3.54 17.48 11.36
N VAL A 44 -3.33 17.58 12.67
CA VAL A 44 -2.14 17.06 13.36
C VAL A 44 -2.56 16.28 14.57
N LEU A 45 -2.05 15.07 14.73
CA LEU A 45 -2.16 14.30 15.97
C LEU A 45 -0.82 13.64 16.29
N ILE A 46 -0.35 13.83 17.52
CA ILE A 46 0.90 13.28 18.03
C ILE A 46 0.60 12.60 19.36
N LYS A 47 0.94 11.33 19.48
CA LYS A 47 0.77 10.56 20.72
C LYS A 47 2.06 9.87 21.13
N ASP A 48 2.22 9.71 22.43
CA ASP A 48 3.16 8.72 22.94
C ASP A 48 2.75 7.32 22.53
N LEU A 49 3.69 6.58 21.93
CA LEU A 49 3.39 5.25 21.39
C LEU A 49 3.02 4.23 22.46
N ASN A 50 3.64 4.32 23.64
CA ASN A 50 3.47 3.35 24.72
C ASN A 50 2.27 3.68 25.61
N THR A 51 2.14 4.94 26.02
CA THR A 51 1.08 5.38 26.94
C THR A 51 -0.21 5.78 26.23
N GLN A 52 -0.15 6.05 24.92
CA GLN A 52 -1.23 6.61 24.11
C GLN A 52 -1.69 8.02 24.56
N GLU A 53 -0.91 8.67 25.40
CA GLU A 53 -1.10 10.07 25.80
C GLU A 53 -1.04 10.98 24.58
N VAL A 54 -2.01 11.90 24.44
CA VAL A 54 -1.99 12.94 23.42
C VAL A 54 -0.97 14.00 23.81
N LEU A 55 0.05 14.17 22.96
CA LEU A 55 1.12 15.16 23.17
C LEU A 55 0.81 16.46 22.44
N PHE A 56 0.15 16.37 21.30
CA PHE A 56 -0.38 17.50 20.54
C PHE A 56 -1.55 17.06 19.69
N SER A 57 -2.57 17.92 19.53
CA SER A 57 -3.67 17.69 18.61
C SER A 57 -4.18 19.00 18.00
N HIS A 58 -4.50 18.94 16.71
CA HIS A 58 -5.15 20.00 15.96
C HIS A 58 -5.99 19.37 14.86
N ASN A 59 -7.31 19.64 14.83
CA ASN A 59 -8.23 19.08 13.85
C ASN A 59 -8.15 17.54 13.69
N GLU A 60 -7.81 16.81 14.75
CA GLU A 60 -7.56 15.38 14.73
C GLU A 60 -8.77 14.53 14.35
N ASP A 61 -9.98 15.09 14.54
CA ASP A 61 -11.28 14.46 14.20
C ASP A 61 -11.90 15.03 12.91
N LYS A 62 -11.22 15.91 12.19
CA LYS A 62 -11.70 16.42 10.90
C LYS A 62 -11.32 15.48 9.77
N LEU A 63 -12.20 15.39 8.78
CA LEU A 63 -11.99 14.56 7.59
C LEU A 63 -11.07 15.25 6.59
N PHE A 64 -10.08 14.53 6.12
CA PHE A 64 -9.10 14.92 5.10
C PHE A 64 -9.06 13.86 4.00
N THR A 65 -8.70 14.26 2.79
CA THR A 65 -8.27 13.35 1.73
C THR A 65 -6.90 12.76 2.12
N PRO A 66 -6.81 11.44 2.40
CA PRO A 66 -5.60 10.85 2.97
C PRO A 66 -4.49 10.60 1.96
N ALA A 67 -4.79 10.72 0.67
CA ALA A 67 -3.89 10.28 -0.39
C ALA A 67 -3.35 8.87 -0.12
N SER A 68 -2.07 8.61 -0.37
CA SER A 68 -1.47 7.28 -0.16
C SER A 68 -1.35 6.81 1.29
N LEU A 69 -1.79 7.57 2.29
CA LEU A 69 -1.98 7.03 3.65
C LEU A 69 -3.09 5.97 3.70
N THR A 70 -4.00 5.95 2.72
CA THR A 70 -4.96 4.87 2.48
C THR A 70 -4.31 3.50 2.51
N LYS A 71 -3.08 3.36 2.00
CA LYS A 71 -2.34 2.10 1.97
C LYS A 71 -2.05 1.50 3.35
N ILE A 72 -2.13 2.29 4.43
CA ILE A 72 -2.04 1.78 5.81
C ILE A 72 -3.23 0.87 6.11
N PHE A 73 -4.43 1.20 5.61
CA PHE A 73 -5.62 0.36 5.79
C PHE A 73 -5.58 -0.85 4.86
N THR A 74 -5.05 -0.72 3.64
CA THR A 74 -4.80 -1.85 2.75
C THR A 74 -3.79 -2.83 3.36
N LEU A 75 -2.70 -2.32 3.97
CA LEU A 75 -1.73 -3.11 4.73
C LEU A 75 -2.41 -3.86 5.89
N LEU A 76 -3.19 -3.14 6.71
CA LEU A 76 -3.91 -3.71 7.84
C LEU A 76 -4.85 -4.83 7.36
N ALA A 77 -5.69 -4.54 6.37
CA ALA A 77 -6.66 -5.50 5.87
C ALA A 77 -5.99 -6.74 5.26
N ALA A 78 -4.92 -6.56 4.50
CA ALA A 78 -4.19 -7.67 3.90
C ALA A 78 -3.53 -8.59 4.95
N LEU A 79 -2.98 -8.01 6.02
CA LEU A 79 -2.41 -8.78 7.13
C LEU A 79 -3.46 -9.54 7.93
N GLU A 80 -4.68 -8.96 8.08
CA GLU A 80 -5.77 -9.58 8.83
C GLU A 80 -6.48 -10.68 8.03
N THR A 81 -6.70 -10.49 6.73
CA THR A 81 -7.46 -11.43 5.88
C THR A 81 -6.59 -12.49 5.23
N LEU A 82 -5.46 -12.11 4.65
CA LEU A 82 -4.62 -13.02 3.87
C LEU A 82 -3.46 -13.58 4.70
N GLY A 83 -2.94 -12.79 5.64
CA GLY A 83 -1.75 -13.15 6.41
C GLY A 83 -0.45 -12.97 5.61
N LYS A 84 0.65 -12.73 6.32
CA LYS A 84 1.94 -12.38 5.73
C LYS A 84 2.59 -13.46 4.85
N GLU A 85 2.26 -14.73 5.07
CA GLU A 85 2.79 -15.88 4.32
C GLU A 85 2.01 -16.17 3.03
N TYR A 86 0.90 -15.46 2.77
CA TYR A 86 0.12 -15.61 1.53
C TYR A 86 1.01 -15.39 0.29
N THR A 87 0.77 -16.18 -0.74
CA THR A 87 1.44 -16.07 -2.05
C THR A 87 0.42 -16.12 -3.16
N TYR A 88 0.63 -15.37 -4.23
CA TYR A 88 -0.25 -15.33 -5.39
C TYR A 88 0.06 -16.48 -6.34
N PRO A 89 -0.88 -17.42 -6.61
CA PRO A 89 -0.69 -18.46 -7.62
C PRO A 89 -0.99 -17.93 -9.03
N THR A 90 -0.11 -18.23 -9.99
CA THR A 90 -0.44 -18.18 -11.42
C THR A 90 -0.48 -19.62 -11.94
N SER A 91 -1.64 -20.07 -12.37
CA SER A 91 -1.90 -21.48 -12.67
C SER A 91 -1.95 -21.75 -14.19
N PHE A 92 -1.32 -22.84 -14.61
CA PHE A 92 -1.21 -23.24 -16.01
C PHE A 92 -1.92 -24.57 -16.24
N TYR A 93 -2.79 -24.61 -17.27
CA TYR A 93 -3.57 -25.79 -17.64
C TYR A 93 -3.41 -26.07 -19.13
N PHE A 94 -3.46 -27.34 -19.52
CA PHE A 94 -3.38 -27.77 -20.91
C PHE A 94 -4.65 -28.53 -21.30
N SER A 95 -5.17 -28.27 -22.49
CA SER A 95 -6.33 -29.01 -23.00
C SER A 95 -6.07 -30.51 -23.08
N SER A 96 -4.94 -30.88 -23.66
CA SER A 96 -4.45 -32.26 -23.74
C SER A 96 -2.95 -32.25 -23.91
N THR A 97 -2.27 -33.33 -23.54
CA THR A 97 -0.81 -33.42 -23.67
C THR A 97 -0.38 -34.71 -24.31
N ALA A 98 0.59 -34.61 -25.25
CA ALA A 98 1.46 -35.69 -25.71
C ALA A 98 2.92 -35.35 -25.36
N PRO A 99 3.89 -36.26 -25.47
CA PRO A 99 5.28 -35.96 -25.18
C PRO A 99 5.80 -34.78 -26.03
N GLY A 100 6.09 -33.66 -25.36
CA GLY A 100 6.57 -32.43 -25.98
C GLY A 100 5.48 -31.51 -26.59
N GLU A 101 4.20 -31.89 -26.52
CA GLU A 101 3.12 -31.16 -27.19
C GLU A 101 1.95 -30.86 -26.26
N VAL A 102 1.35 -29.70 -26.43
CA VAL A 102 0.01 -29.33 -25.94
C VAL A 102 -0.94 -29.40 -27.13
N ASN A 103 -1.77 -30.45 -27.18
CA ASN A 103 -2.81 -30.59 -28.20
C ASN A 103 -4.02 -29.75 -27.81
N GLY A 104 -4.18 -28.58 -28.42
CA GLY A 104 -5.15 -27.58 -28.08
C GLY A 104 -4.55 -26.41 -27.30
N ASN A 105 -5.27 -25.86 -26.36
CA ASN A 105 -4.94 -24.60 -25.71
C ASN A 105 -4.06 -24.76 -24.48
N LEU A 106 -3.20 -23.74 -24.26
CA LEU A 106 -2.60 -23.42 -22.98
C LEU A 106 -3.45 -22.35 -22.27
N TYR A 107 -3.98 -22.66 -21.10
CA TYR A 107 -4.69 -21.69 -20.26
C TYR A 107 -3.77 -21.18 -19.15
N VAL A 108 -3.82 -19.87 -18.93
CA VAL A 108 -3.09 -19.19 -17.86
C VAL A 108 -4.09 -18.45 -16.98
N ALA A 109 -4.29 -18.92 -15.76
CA ALA A 109 -5.20 -18.29 -14.81
C ALA A 109 -4.41 -17.43 -13.81
N GLY A 110 -4.70 -16.12 -13.83
CA GLY A 110 -4.12 -15.16 -12.92
C GLY A 110 -4.88 -15.06 -11.60
N SER A 111 -4.18 -14.67 -10.54
CA SER A 111 -4.76 -14.44 -9.21
C SER A 111 -4.68 -13.00 -8.72
N GLY A 112 -4.09 -12.09 -9.50
CA GLY A 112 -3.86 -10.70 -9.10
C GLY A 112 -2.44 -10.44 -8.57
N ASP A 113 -1.48 -11.30 -8.90
CA ASP A 113 -0.07 -11.12 -8.51
C ASP A 113 0.49 -9.77 -9.04
N PRO A 114 0.79 -8.81 -8.15
CA PRO A 114 1.30 -7.50 -8.55
C PRO A 114 2.80 -7.50 -8.88
N THR A 115 3.50 -8.63 -8.67
CA THR A 115 4.97 -8.69 -8.73
C THR A 115 5.52 -9.18 -10.06
N GLN A 116 4.66 -9.45 -11.06
CA GLN A 116 5.04 -10.04 -12.33
C GLN A 116 5.74 -9.03 -13.25
N SER A 117 7.01 -8.73 -12.94
CA SER A 117 7.91 -8.00 -13.84
C SER A 117 8.22 -8.82 -15.10
N LEU A 118 8.80 -8.17 -16.12
CA LEU A 118 9.26 -8.88 -17.33
C LEU A 118 10.26 -10.00 -17.01
N GLU A 119 11.08 -9.81 -15.98
CA GLU A 119 12.02 -10.83 -15.50
C GLU A 119 11.28 -12.02 -14.88
N VAL A 120 10.25 -11.76 -14.08
CA VAL A 120 9.40 -12.80 -13.49
C VAL A 120 8.66 -13.58 -14.59
N ILE A 121 8.08 -12.89 -15.58
CA ILE A 121 7.39 -13.52 -16.71
C ILE A 121 8.37 -14.41 -17.49
N ARG A 122 9.60 -13.97 -17.72
CA ARG A 122 10.66 -14.78 -18.32
C ARG A 122 10.95 -16.04 -17.51
N LYS A 123 11.14 -15.91 -16.19
CA LYS A 123 11.38 -17.02 -15.28
C LYS A 123 10.22 -18.03 -15.27
N ILE A 124 8.99 -17.55 -15.34
CA ILE A 124 7.79 -18.40 -15.48
C ILE A 124 7.85 -19.19 -16.79
N ALA A 125 8.11 -18.52 -17.92
CA ALA A 125 8.23 -19.17 -19.22
C ALA A 125 9.35 -20.24 -19.24
N ASP A 126 10.53 -19.92 -18.71
CA ASP A 126 11.66 -20.84 -18.58
C ASP A 126 11.27 -22.09 -17.79
N THR A 127 10.68 -21.88 -16.61
CA THR A 127 10.31 -22.97 -15.71
C THR A 127 9.21 -23.85 -16.31
N LEU A 128 8.20 -23.25 -16.96
CA LEU A 128 7.13 -23.98 -17.61
C LEU A 128 7.68 -24.90 -18.71
N VAL A 129 8.50 -24.35 -19.62
CA VAL A 129 9.12 -25.13 -20.71
C VAL A 129 9.97 -26.28 -20.16
N GLN A 130 10.80 -26.01 -19.15
CA GLN A 130 11.67 -27.04 -18.55
C GLN A 130 10.88 -28.11 -17.80
N LYS A 131 9.95 -27.74 -16.93
CA LYS A 131 9.20 -28.70 -16.09
C LYS A 131 8.18 -29.51 -16.88
N CYS A 132 7.52 -28.89 -17.87
CA CYS A 132 6.49 -29.55 -18.67
C CYS A 132 7.06 -30.15 -19.97
N ASN A 133 8.34 -29.89 -20.26
CA ASN A 133 9.04 -30.36 -21.48
C ASN A 133 8.23 -30.11 -22.77
N ILE A 134 7.65 -28.90 -22.89
CA ILE A 134 6.79 -28.51 -24.01
C ILE A 134 7.65 -27.89 -25.12
N LYS A 135 7.39 -28.29 -26.37
CA LYS A 135 8.03 -27.74 -27.57
C LYS A 135 7.02 -27.11 -28.52
N HIS A 136 5.75 -27.50 -28.42
CA HIS A 136 4.71 -27.06 -29.33
C HIS A 136 3.35 -26.91 -28.62
N ILE A 137 2.60 -25.87 -28.97
CA ILE A 137 1.20 -25.62 -28.60
C ILE A 137 0.41 -25.48 -29.90
N SER A 138 -0.51 -26.42 -30.18
CA SER A 138 -1.27 -26.42 -31.45
C SER A 138 -2.48 -25.46 -31.43
N GLY A 139 -2.90 -24.99 -30.25
CA GLY A 139 -4.00 -24.05 -30.08
C GLY A 139 -3.55 -22.70 -29.54
N ASP A 140 -4.48 -22.03 -28.86
CA ASP A 140 -4.31 -20.68 -28.32
C ASP A 140 -3.63 -20.66 -26.97
N ILE A 141 -3.02 -19.51 -26.64
CA ILE A 141 -2.76 -19.11 -25.25
C ILE A 141 -3.98 -18.35 -24.76
N VAL A 142 -4.73 -18.94 -23.84
CA VAL A 142 -5.96 -18.38 -23.27
C VAL A 142 -5.65 -17.78 -21.91
N LEU A 143 -5.86 -16.48 -21.77
CA LEU A 143 -5.55 -15.71 -20.59
C LEU A 143 -6.80 -15.55 -19.73
N ASP A 144 -6.85 -16.24 -18.61
CA ASP A 144 -7.97 -16.19 -17.69
C ASP A 144 -7.76 -15.08 -16.65
N ASN A 145 -8.45 -13.98 -16.88
CA ASN A 145 -8.49 -12.80 -16.04
C ASN A 145 -9.78 -12.72 -15.21
N SER A 146 -10.57 -13.81 -15.15
CA SER A 146 -11.93 -13.80 -14.62
C SER A 146 -12.01 -13.60 -13.10
N LYS A 147 -10.90 -13.75 -12.36
CA LYS A 147 -10.86 -13.46 -10.92
C LYS A 147 -11.18 -12.00 -10.61
N PHE A 148 -10.78 -11.06 -11.47
CA PHE A 148 -11.12 -9.65 -11.35
C PHE A 148 -12.10 -9.26 -12.43
N LEU A 149 -13.30 -8.83 -12.04
CA LEU A 149 -14.26 -8.33 -13.01
C LEU A 149 -13.70 -7.05 -13.66
N PRO A 150 -13.71 -6.96 -15.00
CA PRO A 150 -13.40 -5.71 -15.67
C PRO A 150 -14.52 -4.71 -15.34
N GLU A 151 -14.24 -3.78 -14.47
CA GLU A 151 -15.09 -2.64 -14.15
C GLU A 151 -14.64 -1.43 -14.98
N GLU A 152 -15.36 -0.31 -14.84
CA GLU A 152 -15.03 0.91 -15.55
C GLU A 152 -13.57 1.31 -15.34
N PHE A 153 -13.00 1.91 -16.34
CA PHE A 153 -11.61 2.21 -16.55
C PHE A 153 -10.89 2.92 -15.40
N LEU A 154 -11.56 3.87 -14.76
CA LEU A 154 -11.03 4.61 -13.62
C LEU A 154 -11.73 4.16 -12.34
N GLY A 155 -10.98 4.02 -11.27
CA GLY A 155 -11.53 3.93 -9.93
C GLY A 155 -12.42 5.13 -9.64
N ARG A 156 -13.42 4.95 -8.78
CA ARG A 156 -14.33 6.02 -8.40
C ARG A 156 -13.55 7.18 -7.75
N GLY A 157 -13.64 8.39 -8.33
CA GLY A 157 -12.94 9.58 -7.84
C GLY A 157 -11.47 9.67 -8.24
N TRP A 158 -10.99 8.82 -9.16
CA TRP A 158 -9.66 8.97 -9.73
C TRP A 158 -9.67 10.06 -10.80
N MET A 159 -8.68 10.93 -10.76
CA MET A 159 -8.53 11.97 -11.76
C MET A 159 -8.00 11.38 -13.06
N TRP A 160 -8.53 11.85 -14.20
CA TRP A 160 -8.22 11.33 -15.54
C TRP A 160 -6.78 11.63 -15.99
N ASP A 161 -6.14 12.62 -15.39
CA ASP A 161 -4.77 13.08 -15.67
C ASP A 161 -3.73 12.54 -14.68
N ASP A 162 -4.16 11.79 -13.66
CA ASP A 162 -3.26 11.06 -12.77
C ASP A 162 -2.65 9.83 -13.47
N LYS A 163 -1.55 9.35 -12.89
CA LYS A 163 -0.95 8.07 -13.25
C LYS A 163 -1.77 6.92 -12.67
N ASN A 164 -2.85 6.59 -13.37
CA ASN A 164 -3.78 5.57 -12.93
C ASN A 164 -3.19 4.16 -13.11
N PRO A 165 -3.24 3.29 -12.08
CA PRO A 165 -2.68 1.96 -12.15
C PRO A 165 -3.54 1.05 -13.04
N LEU A 166 -2.88 0.17 -13.78
CA LEU A 166 -3.54 -0.89 -14.54
C LEU A 166 -3.62 -2.15 -13.68
N ILE A 167 -4.83 -2.65 -13.50
CA ILE A 167 -5.16 -3.73 -12.57
C ILE A 167 -5.67 -4.92 -13.36
N GLY A 168 -5.35 -6.13 -12.93
CA GLY A 168 -5.83 -7.37 -13.53
C GLY A 168 -5.42 -8.59 -12.73
N ALA A 169 -6.09 -9.71 -12.97
CA ALA A 169 -5.67 -10.99 -12.41
C ALA A 169 -4.32 -11.45 -13.02
N LEU A 170 -4.06 -11.07 -14.28
CA LEU A 170 -2.76 -11.13 -14.94
C LEU A 170 -2.27 -9.70 -15.17
N THR A 171 -1.18 -9.32 -14.53
CA THR A 171 -0.66 -7.95 -14.48
C THR A 171 0.83 -7.92 -14.83
N VAL A 172 1.29 -6.84 -15.49
CA VAL A 172 2.71 -6.57 -15.69
C VAL A 172 3.13 -5.46 -14.72
N MET A 173 4.02 -5.78 -13.80
CA MET A 173 4.50 -4.86 -12.77
C MET A 173 5.19 -3.64 -13.39
N GLY A 174 4.85 -2.46 -12.86
CA GLY A 174 5.49 -1.18 -13.25
C GLY A 174 5.11 -0.70 -14.65
N TYR A 175 4.08 -1.28 -15.27
CA TYR A 175 3.59 -0.82 -16.57
C TYR A 175 2.54 0.29 -16.35
N GLU A 176 2.89 1.50 -16.77
CA GLU A 176 2.01 2.68 -16.78
C GLU A 176 1.59 2.97 -18.21
N VAL A 177 0.31 3.33 -18.41
CA VAL A 177 -0.15 3.81 -19.71
C VAL A 177 -0.05 5.32 -19.77
N LYS A 178 0.65 5.84 -20.77
CA LYS A 178 0.86 7.28 -20.97
C LYS A 178 -0.23 7.98 -21.79
N GLU A 179 -1.21 7.24 -22.33
CA GLU A 179 -2.20 7.81 -23.25
C GLU A 179 -3.64 7.36 -22.92
N LYS A 180 -4.60 8.25 -23.27
CA LYS A 180 -6.05 8.06 -23.13
C LYS A 180 -6.56 6.93 -24.05
N GLN A 181 -6.48 5.67 -23.62
CA GLN A 181 -7.09 4.57 -24.36
C GLN A 181 -8.20 3.90 -23.55
N ASN A 182 -9.42 3.88 -24.08
CA ASN A 182 -10.64 3.34 -23.47
C ASN A 182 -10.70 1.80 -23.31
N SER A 183 -9.58 1.07 -23.35
CA SER A 183 -9.59 -0.40 -23.37
C SER A 183 -8.62 -1.09 -22.39
N TYR A 184 -8.26 -0.46 -21.32
CA TYR A 184 -7.13 -0.86 -20.45
C TYR A 184 -7.29 -2.21 -19.72
N LEU A 185 -8.49 -2.53 -19.22
CA LEU A 185 -8.71 -3.79 -18.51
C LEU A 185 -8.67 -5.03 -19.42
N LYS A 186 -8.91 -4.84 -20.73
CA LYS A 186 -8.66 -5.87 -21.74
C LYS A 186 -7.19 -5.91 -22.17
N THR A 187 -6.45 -4.84 -21.95
CA THR A 187 -5.08 -4.67 -22.44
C THR A 187 -4.05 -5.34 -21.54
N MET A 188 -4.23 -5.29 -20.20
CA MET A 188 -3.23 -5.84 -19.27
C MET A 188 -3.00 -7.35 -19.41
N PRO A 189 -4.03 -8.21 -19.44
CA PRO A 189 -3.80 -9.62 -19.69
C PRO A 189 -3.16 -9.88 -21.06
N LEU A 190 -3.58 -9.17 -22.10
CA LEU A 190 -3.00 -9.31 -23.44
C LEU A 190 -1.54 -8.85 -23.47
N LEU A 191 -1.20 -7.78 -22.77
CA LEU A 191 0.18 -7.33 -22.63
C LEU A 191 1.05 -8.40 -21.95
N TRP A 192 0.54 -8.95 -20.84
CA TRP A 192 1.19 -10.05 -20.13
C TRP A 192 1.38 -11.26 -21.07
N GLY A 193 0.32 -11.67 -21.76
CA GLY A 193 0.35 -12.79 -22.70
C GLY A 193 1.32 -12.59 -23.86
N ASN A 194 1.42 -11.36 -24.38
CA ASN A 194 2.38 -11.04 -25.45
C ASN A 194 3.82 -11.19 -24.95
N PHE A 195 4.16 -10.65 -23.77
CA PHE A 195 5.50 -10.84 -23.21
C PHE A 195 5.78 -12.32 -22.94
N PHE A 196 4.82 -13.02 -22.36
CA PHE A 196 4.96 -14.45 -22.06
C PHE A 196 5.16 -15.28 -23.34
N SER A 197 4.36 -15.06 -24.39
CA SER A 197 4.50 -15.73 -25.68
C SER A 197 5.85 -15.45 -26.35
N GLN A 198 6.34 -14.21 -26.27
CA GLN A 198 7.67 -13.86 -26.80
C GLN A 198 8.77 -14.63 -26.06
N GLU A 199 8.69 -14.75 -24.73
CA GLU A 199 9.68 -15.51 -23.96
C GLU A 199 9.61 -17.01 -24.26
N LEU A 200 8.41 -17.58 -24.46
CA LEU A 200 8.24 -18.97 -24.91
C LEU A 200 8.88 -19.20 -26.30
N SER A 201 8.64 -18.29 -27.25
CA SER A 201 9.21 -18.36 -28.60
C SER A 201 10.72 -18.27 -28.62
N LYS A 202 11.32 -17.42 -27.77
CA LYS A 202 12.79 -17.35 -27.59
C LYS A 202 13.40 -18.67 -27.09
N LYS A 203 12.60 -19.54 -26.44
CA LYS A 203 13.01 -20.90 -26.03
C LYS A 203 12.78 -21.96 -27.11
N GLY A 204 12.38 -21.54 -28.30
CA GLY A 204 12.10 -22.45 -29.42
C GLY A 204 10.74 -23.14 -29.36
N LEU A 205 9.82 -22.69 -28.46
CA LEU A 205 8.47 -23.22 -28.39
C LEU A 205 7.65 -22.63 -29.53
N LYS A 206 7.03 -23.52 -30.33
CA LYS A 206 6.14 -23.15 -31.43
C LYS A 206 4.71 -23.01 -30.93
N ILE A 207 4.00 -21.97 -31.35
CA ILE A 207 2.59 -21.69 -31.03
C ILE A 207 1.88 -21.48 -32.35
N ASP A 208 0.88 -22.33 -32.69
CA ASP A 208 0.11 -22.22 -33.93
C ASP A 208 -1.09 -21.28 -33.78
N GLY A 209 -1.65 -21.16 -32.57
CA GLY A 209 -2.80 -20.32 -32.28
C GLY A 209 -2.46 -18.87 -31.95
N SER A 210 -3.45 -18.18 -31.43
CA SER A 210 -3.40 -16.77 -31.03
C SER A 210 -3.36 -16.61 -29.51
N ILE A 211 -3.11 -15.36 -29.05
CA ILE A 211 -3.26 -14.99 -27.64
C ILE A 211 -4.62 -14.32 -27.47
N ARG A 212 -5.43 -14.82 -26.55
CA ARG A 212 -6.76 -14.25 -26.29
C ARG A 212 -7.16 -14.33 -24.83
N ILE A 213 -8.09 -13.46 -24.43
CA ILE A 213 -8.73 -13.52 -23.12
C ILE A 213 -9.84 -14.59 -23.17
N GLY A 214 -9.98 -15.35 -22.08
CA GLY A 214 -11.04 -16.35 -21.93
C GLY A 214 -10.94 -17.05 -20.60
N LYS A 215 -12.00 -17.75 -20.20
CA LYS A 215 -11.99 -18.56 -18.98
C LYS A 215 -11.26 -19.88 -19.20
N THR A 216 -10.61 -20.36 -18.17
CA THR A 216 -10.06 -21.72 -18.12
C THR A 216 -11.19 -22.74 -18.26
N GLN A 217 -11.01 -23.73 -19.11
CA GLN A 217 -11.99 -24.78 -19.33
C GLN A 217 -12.18 -25.63 -18.05
N GLU A 218 -13.40 -25.84 -17.65
CA GLU A 218 -13.73 -26.68 -16.50
C GLU A 218 -13.21 -28.12 -16.66
N GLY A 219 -12.85 -28.73 -15.54
CA GLY A 219 -12.38 -30.13 -15.49
C GLY A 219 -10.90 -30.32 -15.86
N LEU A 220 -10.20 -29.28 -16.31
CA LEU A 220 -8.76 -29.39 -16.57
C LEU A 220 -7.98 -29.50 -15.26
N LYS A 221 -6.95 -30.37 -15.26
CA LYS A 221 -6.01 -30.45 -14.13
C LYS A 221 -4.88 -29.45 -14.30
N VAL A 222 -4.54 -28.77 -13.22
CA VAL A 222 -3.38 -27.88 -13.19
C VAL A 222 -2.10 -28.68 -13.51
N LYS A 223 -1.27 -28.10 -14.35
CA LYS A 223 0.01 -28.71 -14.78
C LYS A 223 1.21 -28.05 -14.12
N TYR A 224 1.12 -26.76 -13.92
CA TYR A 224 2.15 -25.99 -13.25
C TYR A 224 1.52 -24.81 -12.50
N ILE A 225 2.06 -24.48 -11.34
CA ILE A 225 1.71 -23.27 -10.58
C ILE A 225 3.01 -22.53 -10.30
N TYR A 226 3.01 -21.25 -10.66
CA TYR A 226 4.01 -20.30 -10.19
C TYR A 226 3.44 -19.59 -8.95
N TYR A 227 4.25 -19.42 -7.92
CA TYR A 227 3.92 -18.64 -6.74
C TYR A 227 4.78 -17.39 -6.66
N SER A 228 4.18 -16.27 -6.32
CA SER A 228 4.88 -15.01 -6.05
C SER A 228 5.81 -15.11 -4.83
N ASP A 229 6.52 -14.05 -4.52
CA ASP A 229 7.03 -13.81 -3.17
C ASP A 229 5.89 -13.77 -2.14
N THR A 230 6.25 -13.88 -0.85
CA THR A 230 5.27 -13.76 0.24
C THR A 230 4.65 -12.37 0.30
N LEU A 231 3.39 -12.30 0.75
CA LEU A 231 2.68 -11.03 0.94
C LEU A 231 3.45 -10.05 1.84
N ASP A 232 4.19 -10.55 2.82
CA ASP A 232 5.07 -9.78 3.69
C ASP A 232 6.02 -8.86 2.88
N LYS A 233 6.73 -9.44 1.90
CA LYS A 233 7.64 -8.70 1.02
C LYS A 233 6.90 -7.75 0.07
N ILE A 234 5.74 -8.18 -0.43
CA ILE A 234 4.91 -7.39 -1.35
C ILE A 234 4.35 -6.16 -0.63
N LEU A 235 3.90 -6.32 0.60
CA LEU A 235 3.42 -5.22 1.45
C LEU A 235 4.53 -4.22 1.78
N ALA A 236 5.72 -4.70 2.10
CA ALA A 236 6.87 -3.83 2.34
C ALA A 236 7.23 -3.02 1.08
N TYR A 237 7.20 -3.63 -0.11
CA TYR A 237 7.39 -2.92 -1.38
C TYR A 237 6.30 -1.86 -1.60
N MET A 238 5.02 -2.24 -1.50
CA MET A 238 3.86 -1.36 -1.64
C MET A 238 3.99 -0.10 -0.77
N MET A 239 4.30 -0.29 0.49
CA MET A 239 4.38 0.78 1.47
C MET A 239 5.58 1.70 1.24
N LYS A 240 6.79 1.13 1.05
CA LYS A 240 8.05 1.87 0.88
C LYS A 240 8.10 2.64 -0.45
N LYS A 241 7.58 2.05 -1.53
CA LYS A 241 7.54 2.68 -2.87
C LYS A 241 6.25 3.47 -3.12
N SER A 242 5.26 3.32 -2.25
CA SER A 242 3.93 3.89 -2.45
C SER A 242 3.26 3.42 -3.75
N ASP A 243 3.49 2.17 -4.14
CA ASP A 243 3.07 1.63 -5.43
C ASP A 243 1.56 1.44 -5.49
N ASN A 244 0.92 2.15 -6.41
CA ASN A 244 -0.54 2.16 -6.56
C ASN A 244 -1.07 0.86 -7.17
N GLN A 245 -0.36 0.29 -8.15
CA GLN A 245 -0.76 -0.95 -8.81
C GLN A 245 -0.76 -2.12 -7.82
N THR A 246 0.31 -2.23 -7.03
CA THR A 246 0.40 -3.24 -5.97
C THR A 246 -0.73 -3.08 -4.95
N ALA A 247 -1.02 -1.85 -4.52
CA ALA A 247 -2.07 -1.58 -3.53
C ALA A 247 -3.46 -1.97 -4.05
N GLU A 248 -3.79 -1.63 -5.30
CA GLU A 248 -5.08 -1.97 -5.88
C GLU A 248 -5.24 -3.48 -6.14
N ASN A 249 -4.20 -4.17 -6.61
CA ASN A 249 -4.26 -5.62 -6.76
C ASN A 249 -4.46 -6.32 -5.40
N ILE A 250 -3.76 -5.88 -4.35
CA ILE A 250 -3.95 -6.39 -2.98
C ILE A 250 -5.39 -6.11 -2.52
N PHE A 251 -5.86 -4.87 -2.67
CA PHE A 251 -7.23 -4.48 -2.30
C PHE A 251 -8.28 -5.36 -2.98
N ARG A 252 -8.13 -5.65 -4.28
CA ARG A 252 -9.02 -6.55 -5.01
C ARG A 252 -8.91 -8.01 -4.54
N THR A 253 -7.77 -8.41 -3.99
CA THR A 253 -7.54 -9.76 -3.47
C THR A 253 -8.14 -9.97 -2.07
N LEU A 254 -8.56 -8.91 -1.37
CA LEU A 254 -9.24 -9.02 -0.07
C LEU A 254 -10.60 -9.73 -0.15
N VAL A 255 -11.19 -9.81 -1.34
CA VAL A 255 -12.47 -10.52 -1.54
C VAL A 255 -12.26 -12.02 -1.32
N PRO A 256 -13.00 -12.65 -0.38
CA PRO A 256 -12.85 -14.06 -0.06
C PRO A 256 -13.06 -14.99 -1.28
N GLU A 257 -12.33 -16.10 -1.32
CA GLU A 257 -12.43 -17.07 -2.44
C GLU A 257 -13.74 -17.86 -2.46
N ASP A 258 -14.40 -17.99 -1.32
CA ASP A 258 -15.71 -18.65 -1.16
C ASP A 258 -16.89 -17.74 -1.57
N ASN A 259 -16.62 -16.56 -2.07
CA ASN A 259 -17.62 -15.71 -2.70
C ASN A 259 -18.33 -16.45 -3.85
N PRO A 260 -19.66 -16.37 -3.99
CA PRO A 260 -20.48 -17.28 -4.80
C PRO A 260 -20.05 -17.50 -6.25
N ASP A 261 -19.37 -16.55 -6.86
CA ASP A 261 -18.85 -16.63 -8.23
C ASP A 261 -17.33 -16.56 -8.33
N GLY A 262 -16.62 -16.45 -7.19
CA GLY A 262 -15.16 -16.33 -7.12
C GLY A 262 -14.60 -15.04 -7.71
N VAL A 263 -15.46 -14.04 -8.03
CA VAL A 263 -15.08 -12.82 -8.75
C VAL A 263 -14.94 -11.64 -7.81
N SER A 264 -13.83 -10.94 -7.89
CA SER A 264 -13.60 -9.68 -7.18
C SER A 264 -14.15 -8.50 -7.99
N THR A 265 -15.01 -7.70 -7.34
CA THR A 265 -15.45 -6.38 -7.80
C THR A 265 -14.95 -5.30 -6.84
N ILE A 266 -14.94 -4.02 -7.28
CA ILE A 266 -14.59 -2.90 -6.39
C ILE A 266 -15.53 -2.86 -5.18
N ALA A 267 -16.84 -3.02 -5.42
CA ALA A 267 -17.83 -3.00 -4.34
C ALA A 267 -17.58 -4.10 -3.27
N ARG A 268 -17.22 -5.31 -3.70
CA ARG A 268 -16.88 -6.41 -2.80
C ARG A 268 -15.56 -6.15 -2.06
N ALA A 269 -14.57 -5.57 -2.75
CA ALA A 269 -13.29 -5.21 -2.12
C ALA A 269 -13.49 -4.10 -1.07
N ILE A 270 -14.35 -3.10 -1.33
CA ILE A 270 -14.73 -2.10 -0.33
C ILE A 270 -15.39 -2.78 0.87
N ALA A 271 -16.36 -3.68 0.65
CA ALA A 271 -17.03 -4.38 1.73
C ALA A 271 -16.09 -5.23 2.59
N SER A 272 -15.12 -5.91 1.96
CA SER A 272 -14.10 -6.67 2.69
C SER A 272 -13.17 -5.75 3.51
N LEU A 273 -12.77 -4.60 2.96
CA LEU A 273 -11.98 -3.61 3.68
C LEU A 273 -12.77 -3.00 4.86
N GLU A 274 -14.05 -2.69 4.64
CA GLU A 274 -14.97 -2.18 5.66
C GLU A 274 -15.11 -3.16 6.83
N GLU A 275 -15.35 -4.43 6.55
CA GLU A 275 -15.47 -5.48 7.57
C GLU A 275 -14.23 -5.54 8.46
N VAL A 276 -13.04 -5.49 7.87
CA VAL A 276 -11.79 -5.51 8.65
C VAL A 276 -11.64 -4.25 9.49
N ILE A 277 -11.89 -3.07 8.94
CA ILE A 277 -11.76 -1.80 9.67
C ILE A 277 -12.77 -1.74 10.82
N ASP A 278 -14.01 -2.19 10.59
CA ASP A 278 -15.03 -2.24 11.63
C ASP A 278 -14.63 -3.18 12.78
N THR A 279 -14.23 -4.40 12.46
CA THR A 279 -13.89 -5.41 13.45
C THR A 279 -12.61 -5.09 14.22
N THR A 280 -11.59 -4.53 13.57
CA THR A 280 -10.29 -4.24 14.19
C THR A 280 -10.24 -2.87 14.87
N LEU A 281 -10.86 -1.87 14.27
CA LEU A 281 -10.77 -0.47 14.69
C LEU A 281 -12.09 0.10 15.20
N SER A 282 -13.21 -0.63 15.09
CA SER A 282 -14.56 -0.15 15.45
C SER A 282 -14.90 1.18 14.78
N LEU A 283 -14.58 1.32 13.51
CA LEU A 283 -14.91 2.47 12.66
C LEU A 283 -15.91 2.05 11.61
N LYS A 284 -16.91 2.92 11.34
CA LYS A 284 -18.02 2.64 10.41
C LYS A 284 -17.87 3.42 9.12
N TRP A 285 -17.86 2.71 7.99
CA TRP A 285 -17.88 3.30 6.66
C TRP A 285 -19.13 4.20 6.47
N GLY A 286 -18.96 5.33 5.80
CA GLY A 286 -20.04 6.29 5.55
C GLY A 286 -20.47 7.13 6.77
N LYS A 287 -19.96 6.81 7.97
CA LYS A 287 -20.18 7.59 9.19
C LYS A 287 -18.89 8.21 9.69
N ASP A 288 -17.87 7.39 9.90
CA ASP A 288 -16.59 7.82 10.47
C ASP A 288 -15.56 8.09 9.36
N TYR A 289 -15.63 7.34 8.26
CA TYR A 289 -14.69 7.44 7.13
C TYR A 289 -15.35 7.04 5.81
N ILE A 290 -14.67 7.33 4.68
CA ILE A 290 -14.96 6.81 3.35
C ILE A 290 -13.64 6.34 2.73
N LEU A 291 -13.59 5.09 2.28
CA LEU A 291 -12.53 4.56 1.42
C LEU A 291 -13.18 3.84 0.24
N VAL A 292 -12.80 4.19 -0.97
CA VAL A 292 -13.37 3.64 -2.21
C VAL A 292 -12.32 2.99 -3.11
N ASP A 293 -11.05 3.03 -2.70
CA ASP A 293 -9.92 2.37 -3.34
C ASP A 293 -8.90 1.88 -2.30
N GLY A 294 -7.91 1.12 -2.73
CA GLY A 294 -6.84 0.61 -1.88
C GLY A 294 -5.55 1.42 -1.93
N CYS A 295 -5.40 2.32 -2.89
CA CYS A 295 -4.15 3.04 -3.13
C CYS A 295 -4.16 4.50 -2.69
N GLY A 296 -5.33 5.12 -2.56
CA GLY A 296 -5.48 6.52 -2.16
C GLY A 296 -5.37 7.52 -3.32
N LEU A 297 -5.67 7.11 -4.55
CA LEU A 297 -5.83 8.01 -5.68
C LEU A 297 -7.18 8.73 -5.68
N SER A 298 -8.17 8.14 -5.03
CA SER A 298 -9.52 8.69 -5.00
C SER A 298 -9.60 9.94 -4.14
N GLU A 299 -10.06 11.03 -4.75
CA GLU A 299 -10.43 12.26 -4.04
C GLU A 299 -11.67 12.09 -3.13
N TYR A 300 -12.38 10.95 -3.24
CA TYR A 300 -13.52 10.62 -2.37
C TYR A 300 -13.11 9.93 -1.08
N ASN A 301 -11.85 9.50 -0.95
CA ASN A 301 -11.36 8.95 0.31
C ASN A 301 -11.31 10.04 1.38
N LEU A 302 -11.89 9.76 2.54
CA LEU A 302 -11.95 10.68 3.67
C LEU A 302 -11.59 9.94 4.96
N MET A 303 -10.57 10.44 5.67
CA MET A 303 -10.08 9.90 6.93
C MET A 303 -9.68 11.05 7.87
N THR A 304 -9.57 10.74 9.16
CA THR A 304 -9.06 11.70 10.15
C THR A 304 -7.63 11.31 10.59
N PRO A 305 -6.82 12.26 11.10
CA PRO A 305 -5.55 11.92 11.76
C PRO A 305 -5.70 10.87 12.87
N ALA A 306 -6.80 10.94 13.62
CA ALA A 306 -7.09 9.96 14.68
C ALA A 306 -7.28 8.53 14.15
N HIS A 307 -7.92 8.38 12.99
CA HIS A 307 -8.11 7.06 12.35
C HIS A 307 -6.77 6.45 11.91
N LEU A 308 -5.87 7.25 11.33
CA LEU A 308 -4.53 6.81 10.91
C LEU A 308 -3.69 6.36 12.11
N ILE A 309 -3.67 7.17 13.18
CA ILE A 309 -2.95 6.79 14.41
C ILE A 309 -3.55 5.53 15.04
N LYS A 310 -4.88 5.38 15.03
CA LYS A 310 -5.55 4.17 15.54
C LYS A 310 -5.11 2.92 14.76
N ALA A 311 -5.04 3.01 13.41
CA ALA A 311 -4.57 1.91 12.58
C ALA A 311 -3.08 1.57 12.83
N ILE A 312 -2.20 2.58 12.89
CA ILE A 312 -0.77 2.37 13.17
C ILE A 312 -0.58 1.79 14.58
N SER A 313 -1.31 2.30 15.60
CA SER A 313 -1.24 1.79 16.96
C SER A 313 -1.73 0.34 17.08
N TYR A 314 -2.80 -0.02 16.37
CA TYR A 314 -3.28 -1.41 16.28
C TYR A 314 -2.19 -2.33 15.69
N LEU A 315 -1.60 -1.94 14.56
CA LEU A 315 -0.54 -2.71 13.93
C LEU A 315 0.69 -2.83 14.84
N TYR A 316 1.05 -1.76 15.56
CA TYR A 316 2.13 -1.81 16.54
C TYR A 316 1.83 -2.76 17.70
N GLN A 317 0.63 -2.71 18.26
CA GLN A 317 0.22 -3.63 19.33
C GLN A 317 0.27 -5.10 18.91
N LYS A 318 -0.01 -5.39 17.64
CA LYS A 318 -0.02 -6.76 17.11
C LYS A 318 1.36 -7.27 16.67
N TYR A 319 2.17 -6.41 16.07
CA TYR A 319 3.43 -6.79 15.42
C TYR A 319 4.67 -6.19 16.06
N ASP A 320 4.52 -5.35 17.08
CA ASP A 320 5.59 -4.59 17.75
C ASP A 320 6.42 -3.80 16.71
N PHE A 321 7.69 -3.55 16.94
CA PHE A 321 8.58 -2.83 16.03
C PHE A 321 8.80 -3.49 14.66
N LYS A 322 8.31 -4.71 14.44
CA LYS A 322 8.29 -5.34 13.11
C LYS A 322 7.44 -4.56 12.09
N ILE A 323 6.50 -3.73 12.55
CA ILE A 323 5.73 -2.84 11.67
C ILE A 323 6.64 -1.87 10.89
N LEU A 324 7.80 -1.51 11.45
CA LEU A 324 8.77 -0.60 10.81
C LEU A 324 9.33 -1.17 9.50
N ASP A 325 9.33 -2.50 9.34
CA ASP A 325 9.79 -3.15 8.12
C ASP A 325 8.92 -2.80 6.90
N TYR A 326 7.66 -2.40 7.12
CA TYR A 326 6.76 -1.96 6.05
C TYR A 326 6.90 -0.47 5.71
N PHE A 327 7.30 0.38 6.65
CA PHE A 327 7.37 1.81 6.42
C PHE A 327 8.65 2.23 5.66
N ALA A 328 8.51 3.28 4.84
CA ALA A 328 9.69 3.97 4.32
C ALA A 328 10.44 4.64 5.49
N SER A 329 11.75 4.79 5.36
CA SER A 329 12.55 5.48 6.36
C SER A 329 13.46 6.54 5.75
N THR A 330 13.88 7.50 6.56
CA THR A 330 14.79 8.58 6.13
C THR A 330 16.19 8.07 5.75
N LYS A 331 16.59 6.89 6.22
CA LYS A 331 17.91 6.29 5.97
C LYS A 331 17.93 5.19 4.93
N GLU A 332 16.74 4.77 4.46
CA GLU A 332 16.61 3.69 3.49
C GLU A 332 15.98 4.18 2.18
N SER A 333 15.93 3.31 1.18
CA SER A 333 15.24 3.62 -0.07
C SER A 333 13.72 3.73 0.13
N GLY A 334 13.10 4.79 -0.36
CA GLY A 334 11.66 5.00 -0.25
C GLY A 334 11.28 6.47 -0.35
N THR A 335 10.03 6.79 -0.08
CA THR A 335 9.48 8.14 -0.22
C THR A 335 9.97 9.13 0.84
N LEU A 336 10.60 8.64 1.92
CA LEU A 336 11.18 9.47 3.00
C LEU A 336 12.69 9.63 2.91
N ARG A 337 13.34 8.98 1.95
CA ARG A 337 14.80 9.01 1.83
C ARG A 337 15.34 10.45 1.86
N GLU A 338 16.28 10.70 2.76
CA GLU A 338 17.01 11.98 2.90
C GLU A 338 16.14 13.21 3.26
N ARG A 339 14.83 13.02 3.61
CA ARG A 339 13.96 14.16 3.98
C ARG A 339 14.35 14.84 5.29
N LEU A 340 14.90 14.06 6.25
CA LEU A 340 15.24 14.53 7.61
C LEU A 340 16.58 13.95 8.04
N PRO A 341 17.38 14.66 8.85
CA PRO A 341 18.71 14.22 9.27
C PRO A 341 18.70 13.09 10.32
N PHE A 342 17.57 12.81 10.90
CA PHE A 342 17.37 11.74 11.91
C PHE A 342 16.41 10.66 11.39
N GLN A 343 16.30 9.57 12.17
CA GLN A 343 15.52 8.40 11.75
C GLN A 343 14.02 8.62 11.99
N VAL A 344 13.25 8.50 10.92
CA VAL A 344 11.78 8.48 10.92
C VAL A 344 11.33 7.31 10.06
N TRP A 345 10.29 6.62 10.48
CA TRP A 345 9.59 5.59 9.71
C TRP A 345 8.17 6.05 9.44
N GLY A 346 7.74 6.04 8.20
CA GLY A 346 6.39 6.50 7.89
C GLY A 346 5.94 6.22 6.47
N LYS A 347 4.67 6.53 6.25
CA LYS A 347 4.04 6.57 4.94
C LYS A 347 3.73 8.00 4.58
N THR A 348 4.05 8.39 3.34
CA THR A 348 3.69 9.68 2.77
C THR A 348 2.50 9.56 1.83
N GLY A 349 1.73 10.61 1.71
CA GLY A 349 0.64 10.78 0.74
C GLY A 349 0.81 12.08 -0.02
N THR A 350 0.49 12.09 -1.31
CA THR A 350 0.48 13.32 -2.13
C THR A 350 -0.54 13.16 -3.26
N LEU A 351 -1.43 14.13 -3.38
CA LEU A 351 -2.29 14.42 -4.52
C LEU A 351 -2.16 15.91 -4.86
N SER A 352 -2.84 16.37 -5.89
CA SER A 352 -2.75 17.78 -6.32
C SER A 352 -3.15 18.78 -5.22
N SER A 353 -4.10 18.40 -4.36
CA SER A 353 -4.66 19.24 -3.29
C SER A 353 -4.45 18.67 -1.89
N ALA A 354 -3.65 17.60 -1.75
CA ALA A 354 -3.42 16.94 -0.47
C ALA A 354 -1.96 16.50 -0.30
N SER A 355 -1.42 16.73 0.89
CA SER A 355 -0.17 16.16 1.38
C SER A 355 -0.42 15.49 2.72
N ALA A 356 0.32 14.45 3.03
CA ALA A 356 0.15 13.77 4.30
C ALA A 356 1.38 12.93 4.67
N MET A 357 1.62 12.80 5.96
CA MET A 357 2.66 11.93 6.52
C MET A 357 2.19 11.34 7.85
N ALA A 358 2.27 10.02 7.97
CA ALA A 358 1.98 9.34 9.23
C ALA A 358 3.02 8.26 9.51
N GLY A 359 3.38 8.08 10.78
CA GLY A 359 4.43 7.12 11.13
C GLY A 359 4.87 7.17 12.58
N LEU A 360 6.11 6.73 12.77
CA LEU A 360 6.75 6.53 14.07
C LEU A 360 8.14 7.18 14.06
N LEU A 361 8.53 7.76 15.20
CA LEU A 361 9.90 8.19 15.43
C LEU A 361 10.28 8.04 16.90
N GLN A 362 11.58 7.89 17.15
CA GLN A 362 12.12 8.02 18.50
C GLN A 362 12.71 9.42 18.64
N THR A 363 12.21 10.19 19.62
CA THR A 363 12.66 11.55 19.90
C THR A 363 14.10 11.55 20.43
N LYS A 364 14.72 12.71 20.49
CA LYS A 364 16.04 12.91 21.07
C LYS A 364 16.11 12.44 22.52
N ASN A 365 14.97 12.58 23.26
CA ASN A 365 14.80 12.12 24.63
C ASN A 365 14.46 10.63 24.76
N LYS A 366 14.58 9.85 23.65
CA LYS A 366 14.32 8.40 23.60
C LYS A 366 12.86 8.00 23.81
N ARG A 367 11.93 8.93 23.68
CA ARG A 367 10.50 8.68 23.70
C ARG A 367 10.06 8.20 22.31
N TRP A 368 9.27 7.13 22.24
CA TRP A 368 8.64 6.73 20.99
C TRP A 368 7.31 7.45 20.82
N VAL A 369 7.12 8.06 19.68
CA VAL A 369 5.88 8.73 19.32
C VAL A 369 5.32 8.19 18.01
N VAL A 370 3.98 8.18 17.93
CA VAL A 370 3.21 7.98 16.71
C VAL A 370 2.62 9.32 16.31
N PHE A 371 2.70 9.65 15.02
CA PHE A 371 2.25 10.94 14.49
C PHE A 371 1.46 10.78 13.20
N CYS A 372 0.56 11.72 12.94
CA CYS A 372 -0.12 11.90 11.68
C CYS A 372 -0.27 13.39 11.38
N LEU A 373 0.14 13.79 10.19
CA LEU A 373 0.03 15.10 9.59
C LEU A 373 -0.77 14.96 8.31
N MET A 374 -1.78 15.81 8.10
CA MET A 374 -2.62 15.80 6.89
C MET A 374 -2.92 17.25 6.50
N GLU A 375 -2.61 17.61 5.27
CA GLU A 375 -2.78 18.94 4.71
C GLU A 375 -3.65 18.86 3.46
N ASN A 376 -4.72 19.65 3.43
CA ASN A 376 -5.60 19.77 2.28
C ASN A 376 -5.85 21.22 1.89
N ASN A 377 -6.31 21.42 0.65
CA ASN A 377 -6.77 22.73 0.15
C ASN A 377 -5.72 23.83 0.29
N PHE A 378 -4.47 23.52 -0.06
CA PHE A 378 -3.38 24.48 -0.10
C PHE A 378 -3.03 24.83 -1.55
N ILE A 379 -2.39 25.98 -1.72
CA ILE A 379 -1.77 26.36 -2.99
C ILE A 379 -0.29 26.01 -2.87
N SER A 380 0.14 24.98 -3.59
CA SER A 380 1.55 24.68 -3.74
C SER A 380 2.14 25.66 -4.75
N ILE A 381 2.80 26.70 -4.27
CA ILE A 381 3.67 27.55 -5.07
C ILE A 381 5.08 27.09 -4.76
N GLU A 382 5.88 26.87 -5.82
CA GLU A 382 7.28 26.48 -5.69
C GLU A 382 7.99 27.32 -4.61
N ASP A 383 8.68 26.60 -3.71
CA ASP A 383 9.69 26.98 -2.74
C ASP A 383 9.28 27.29 -1.28
N GLU A 384 8.35 28.15 -0.94
CA GLU A 384 8.14 28.48 0.48
C GLU A 384 6.91 27.79 1.12
N ASN A 385 5.94 27.41 0.31
CA ASN A 385 4.68 26.78 0.75
C ASN A 385 4.56 25.29 0.38
N ASP A 386 5.69 24.60 0.13
CA ASP A 386 5.68 23.16 -0.06
C ASP A 386 5.22 22.49 1.27
N PRO A 387 4.09 21.78 1.29
CA PRO A 387 3.59 21.10 2.48
C PRO A 387 4.62 20.14 3.10
N LYS A 388 5.56 19.64 2.31
CA LYS A 388 6.65 18.80 2.83
C LYS A 388 7.63 19.57 3.73
N ILE A 389 7.83 20.88 3.49
CA ILE A 389 8.62 21.72 4.37
C ILE A 389 7.89 21.90 5.70
N PHE A 390 6.60 22.17 5.66
CA PHE A 390 5.74 22.24 6.85
C PHE A 390 5.77 20.93 7.65
N GLU A 391 5.53 19.79 6.99
CA GLU A 391 5.64 18.47 7.62
C GLU A 391 7.01 18.25 8.27
N ASN A 392 8.10 18.57 7.58
CA ASN A 392 9.45 18.39 8.10
C ASN A 392 9.70 19.23 9.35
N ARG A 393 9.29 20.52 9.36
CA ARG A 393 9.44 21.40 10.52
C ARG A 393 8.68 20.86 11.73
N ILE A 394 7.44 20.39 11.55
CA ILE A 394 6.69 19.75 12.66
C ILE A 394 7.42 18.53 13.20
N ILE A 395 7.92 17.66 12.30
CA ILE A 395 8.67 16.46 12.71
C ILE A 395 9.97 16.83 13.43
N GLU A 396 10.65 17.91 13.04
CA GLU A 396 11.84 18.43 13.75
C GLU A 396 11.47 18.91 15.16
N TYR A 397 10.36 19.65 15.33
CA TYR A 397 9.86 20.04 16.65
C TYR A 397 9.57 18.82 17.53
N ILE A 398 8.92 17.79 16.99
CA ILE A 398 8.66 16.53 17.71
C ILE A 398 9.97 15.88 18.16
N TYR A 399 10.94 15.74 17.24
CA TYR A 399 12.21 15.08 17.51
C TYR A 399 13.03 15.79 18.60
N GLU A 400 13.14 17.11 18.53
CA GLU A 400 13.99 17.90 19.41
C GLU A 400 13.39 18.12 20.81
N ASN A 401 12.06 18.22 20.92
CA ASN A 401 11.42 18.78 22.10
C ASN A 401 10.46 17.83 22.84
N LEU A 402 10.08 16.69 22.26
CA LEU A 402 9.25 15.67 22.94
C LEU A 402 10.09 14.46 23.31
#